data_500c8828893289be060572359f7e1bd6
#
_entry.id   500c8828893289be060572359f7e1bd6
#
_cell.length_a   1.000
_cell.length_b   1.000
_cell.length_c   1.000
_cell.angle_alpha   90.00
_cell.angle_beta   90.00
_cell.angle_gamma   90.00
#
_symmetry.space_group_name_H-M   'P 1'
#
loop_
_entity.id
_entity.type
_entity.pdbx_description
1 polymer ?
#
loop_
_entity_poly.entity_id
_entity_poly.type
_entity_poly.pdbx_seq_one_letter_code
_entity_poly.pdbx_strand_id
1 'polypeptide(L)'
;MTTAVTIPRHGGTGGRTAVAARARQVVKAYGTGETRVVALDHVDVDIARGQFTAIMGPSGSGKSTLMHCLAGLDTVTSGQIHVADTEITGLKDKKLTQLRRDRIGFIFQAFNLLPTLNALENITLPMDIAGRKPDAAWLNQVVETVGLAGRLKHRPTQLSGGQQQRVAVARALAAKPEIIFGDEPTGNLDSRAGAEVLSFLRRSVDELGQTIVMVTHDPVAASYADRVLYLADGRIVDEMHNPTADQVLDRMKDFDARGRTS
;
A
#
# COMPACT_ATOMS: atom_id res chain seq x y z
N MET A 1 20.78 11.77 -34.27
CA MET A 1 19.38 11.36 -34.60
C MET A 1 19.05 10.15 -33.76
N THR A 2 18.40 10.38 -32.62
CA THR A 2 18.05 9.34 -31.65
C THR A 2 16.58 9.02 -31.85
N THR A 3 16.31 7.82 -32.34
CA THR A 3 14.93 7.34 -32.64
C THR A 3 14.27 6.95 -31.31
N ALA A 4 13.22 7.65 -30.93
CA ALA A 4 12.37 7.30 -29.80
C ALA A 4 11.56 6.04 -30.16
N VAL A 5 11.74 4.99 -29.38
CA VAL A 5 10.93 3.77 -29.46
C VAL A 5 9.63 4.04 -28.71
N THR A 6 8.53 4.19 -29.46
CA THR A 6 7.18 4.30 -28.91
C THR A 6 6.67 2.89 -28.61
N ILE A 7 6.50 2.56 -27.33
CA ILE A 7 5.86 1.31 -26.89
C ILE A 7 4.35 1.49 -27.03
N PRO A 8 3.62 0.61 -27.74
CA PRO A 8 2.18 0.71 -27.89
C PRO A 8 1.48 0.39 -26.56
N ARG A 9 0.67 1.31 -26.05
CA ARG A 9 -0.25 1.07 -24.94
C ARG A 9 -1.34 0.11 -25.42
N HIS A 10 -1.46 -1.03 -24.76
CA HIS A 10 -2.56 -1.98 -25.01
C HIS A 10 -3.88 -1.31 -24.68
N GLY A 11 -4.66 -1.04 -25.73
CA GLY A 11 -6.08 -0.66 -25.63
C GLY A 11 -6.88 -1.87 -25.13
N GLY A 12 -7.35 -1.81 -23.89
CA GLY A 12 -8.16 -2.86 -23.28
C GLY A 12 -9.57 -2.85 -23.83
N THR A 13 -9.96 -3.95 -24.43
CA THR A 13 -11.35 -4.38 -24.61
C THR A 13 -12.04 -4.46 -23.24
N GLY A 14 -13.30 -3.99 -23.12
CA GLY A 14 -14.06 -3.86 -21.89
C GLY A 14 -14.34 -5.15 -21.10
N GLY A 15 -13.30 -5.75 -20.52
CA GLY A 15 -13.38 -6.78 -19.50
C GLY A 15 -13.42 -6.11 -18.12
N ARG A 16 -14.26 -6.59 -17.19
CA ARG A 16 -14.30 -6.14 -15.78
C ARG A 16 -12.87 -6.19 -15.25
N THR A 17 -12.32 -5.03 -14.90
CA THR A 17 -10.99 -4.93 -14.29
C THR A 17 -10.97 -5.85 -13.07
N ALA A 18 -10.00 -6.79 -13.02
CA ALA A 18 -9.88 -7.70 -11.88
C ALA A 18 -9.61 -6.89 -10.62
N VAL A 19 -10.36 -7.18 -9.54
CA VAL A 19 -10.30 -6.44 -8.27
C VAL A 19 -9.40 -7.19 -7.29
N ALA A 20 -8.45 -6.48 -6.66
CA ALA A 20 -7.58 -7.04 -5.64
C ALA A 20 -8.16 -6.90 -4.23
N ALA A 21 -8.84 -5.80 -3.94
CA ALA A 21 -9.58 -5.61 -2.70
C ALA A 21 -10.83 -4.76 -2.96
N ARG A 22 -11.85 -4.96 -2.12
CA ARG A 22 -13.14 -4.28 -2.27
C ARG A 22 -13.72 -3.97 -0.91
N ALA A 23 -14.25 -2.76 -0.75
CA ALA A 23 -15.14 -2.37 0.34
C ALA A 23 -16.54 -2.07 -0.21
N ARG A 24 -17.58 -2.45 0.54
CA ARG A 24 -18.98 -2.16 0.21
C ARG A 24 -19.71 -1.71 1.46
N GLN A 25 -20.25 -0.48 1.41
CA GLN A 25 -21.01 0.17 2.48
C GLN A 25 -20.32 0.05 3.84
N VAL A 26 -18.98 0.23 3.84
CA VAL A 26 -18.16 0.03 5.03
C VAL A 26 -18.33 1.20 5.99
N VAL A 27 -18.75 0.87 7.21
CA VAL A 27 -18.78 1.78 8.34
C VAL A 27 -17.82 1.29 9.40
N LYS A 28 -17.01 2.20 9.94
CA LYS A 28 -16.17 1.96 11.11
C LYS A 28 -16.38 3.04 12.13
N ALA A 29 -16.81 2.64 13.32
CA ALA A 29 -16.95 3.53 14.47
C ALA A 29 -16.13 3.01 15.65
N TYR A 30 -15.48 3.93 16.35
CA TYR A 30 -14.79 3.68 17.61
C TYR A 30 -15.56 4.29 18.77
N GLY A 31 -15.41 3.73 19.96
CA GLY A 31 -16.10 4.19 21.16
C GLY A 31 -17.60 3.83 21.20
N THR A 32 -18.27 4.25 22.24
CA THR A 32 -19.72 4.02 22.46
C THR A 32 -20.36 5.27 23.05
N GLY A 33 -21.69 5.42 22.86
CA GLY A 33 -22.43 6.56 23.40
C GLY A 33 -21.87 7.90 22.92
N GLU A 34 -21.62 8.82 23.83
CA GLU A 34 -21.12 10.18 23.55
C GLU A 34 -19.67 10.22 23.02
N THR A 35 -18.89 9.16 23.25
CA THR A 35 -17.51 9.07 22.75
C THR A 35 -17.41 8.41 21.38
N ARG A 36 -18.53 8.12 20.73
CA ARG A 36 -18.56 7.46 19.42
C ARG A 36 -18.02 8.38 18.33
N VAL A 37 -16.96 7.92 17.66
CA VAL A 37 -16.38 8.59 16.51
C VAL A 37 -16.53 7.68 15.29
N VAL A 38 -17.17 8.18 14.23
CA VAL A 38 -17.30 7.47 12.95
C VAL A 38 -16.06 7.79 12.12
N ALA A 39 -15.18 6.81 11.96
CA ALA A 39 -13.94 6.94 11.19
C ALA A 39 -14.12 6.61 9.71
N LEU A 40 -15.09 5.73 9.36
CA LEU A 40 -15.52 5.44 7.99
C LEU A 40 -17.03 5.47 7.94
N ASP A 41 -17.58 6.10 6.91
CA ASP A 41 -19.01 6.31 6.76
C ASP A 41 -19.48 5.89 5.36
N HIS A 42 -20.02 4.66 5.26
CA HIS A 42 -20.55 4.03 4.05
C HIS A 42 -19.60 4.06 2.85
N VAL A 43 -18.33 3.66 3.09
CA VAL A 43 -17.30 3.67 2.06
C VAL A 43 -17.51 2.53 1.06
N ASP A 44 -17.58 2.89 -0.22
CA ASP A 44 -17.54 1.98 -1.36
C ASP A 44 -16.27 2.21 -2.17
N VAL A 45 -15.45 1.17 -2.38
CA VAL A 45 -14.25 1.25 -3.21
C VAL A 45 -13.85 -0.10 -3.80
N ASP A 46 -13.38 -0.09 -5.04
CA ASP A 46 -12.67 -1.18 -5.69
C ASP A 46 -11.21 -0.79 -5.90
N ILE A 47 -10.31 -1.65 -5.45
CA ILE A 47 -8.88 -1.56 -5.73
C ILE A 47 -8.56 -2.50 -6.88
N ALA A 48 -8.20 -1.94 -8.03
CA ALA A 48 -7.91 -2.71 -9.23
C ALA A 48 -6.57 -3.48 -9.10
N ARG A 49 -6.52 -4.69 -9.66
CA ARG A 49 -5.27 -5.47 -9.72
C ARG A 49 -4.24 -4.81 -10.63
N GLY A 50 -2.97 -4.94 -10.24
CA GLY A 50 -1.85 -4.43 -11.02
C GLY A 50 -1.81 -2.90 -11.10
N GLN A 51 -2.42 -2.20 -10.14
CA GLN A 51 -2.41 -0.74 -10.05
C GLN A 51 -1.81 -0.27 -8.73
N PHE A 52 -1.22 0.91 -8.80
CA PHE A 52 -0.78 1.66 -7.63
C PHE A 52 -1.87 2.70 -7.27
N THR A 53 -2.53 2.51 -6.14
CA THR A 53 -3.54 3.44 -5.60
C THR A 53 -2.97 4.19 -4.40
N ALA A 54 -3.03 5.51 -4.39
CA ALA A 54 -2.75 6.33 -3.21
C ALA A 54 -4.06 6.72 -2.52
N ILE A 55 -4.05 6.79 -1.18
CA ILE A 55 -5.14 7.31 -0.35
C ILE A 55 -4.63 8.57 0.34
N MET A 56 -5.28 9.69 0.09
CA MET A 56 -4.92 11.01 0.61
C MET A 56 -6.09 11.67 1.33
N GLY A 57 -5.81 12.75 2.04
CA GLY A 57 -6.81 13.54 2.75
C GLY A 57 -6.28 14.11 4.06
N PRO A 58 -7.05 14.97 4.75
CA PRO A 58 -6.65 15.60 6.01
C PRO A 58 -6.30 14.59 7.13
N SER A 59 -5.60 15.05 8.17
CA SER A 59 -5.40 14.23 9.36
C SER A 59 -6.75 13.87 9.99
N GLY A 60 -6.89 12.62 10.44
CA GLY A 60 -8.16 12.16 11.04
C GLY A 60 -9.26 11.79 10.03
N SER A 61 -9.07 11.93 8.71
CA SER A 61 -10.11 11.64 7.72
C SER A 61 -10.47 10.16 7.55
N GLY A 62 -9.74 9.24 8.21
CA GLY A 62 -10.01 7.79 8.15
C GLY A 62 -9.11 6.99 7.20
N LYS A 63 -8.05 7.57 6.61
CA LYS A 63 -7.15 6.91 5.63
C LYS A 63 -6.54 5.60 6.13
N SER A 64 -5.81 5.67 7.26
CA SER A 64 -5.20 4.47 7.86
C SER A 64 -6.26 3.49 8.33
N THR A 65 -7.42 3.96 8.81
CA THR A 65 -8.56 3.12 9.16
C THR A 65 -9.08 2.34 7.96
N LEU A 66 -9.28 3.01 6.80
CA LEU A 66 -9.72 2.35 5.57
C LEU A 66 -8.70 1.29 5.14
N MET A 67 -7.42 1.65 5.11
CA MET A 67 -6.35 0.71 4.77
C MET A 67 -6.30 -0.47 5.75
N HIS A 68 -6.39 -0.24 7.06
CA HIS A 68 -6.39 -1.31 8.07
C HIS A 68 -7.60 -2.24 7.94
N CYS A 69 -8.78 -1.70 7.64
CA CYS A 69 -9.96 -2.51 7.36
C CYS A 69 -9.79 -3.36 6.10
N LEU A 70 -9.32 -2.77 4.98
CA LEU A 70 -9.04 -3.49 3.74
C LEU A 70 -8.00 -4.60 3.92
N ALA A 71 -7.04 -4.38 4.82
CA ALA A 71 -5.98 -5.32 5.15
C ALA A 71 -6.38 -6.38 6.21
N GLY A 72 -7.59 -6.29 6.75
CA GLY A 72 -8.04 -7.15 7.85
C GLY A 72 -7.23 -6.99 9.14
N LEU A 73 -6.59 -5.83 9.33
CA LEU A 73 -5.92 -5.46 10.59
C LEU A 73 -6.92 -4.88 11.61
N ASP A 74 -8.03 -4.35 11.12
CA ASP A 74 -9.11 -3.86 11.95
C ASP A 74 -10.46 -4.37 11.43
N THR A 75 -11.44 -4.48 12.31
CA THR A 75 -12.79 -4.97 11.97
C THR A 75 -13.70 -3.80 11.62
N VAL A 76 -14.62 -4.01 10.69
CA VAL A 76 -15.66 -3.03 10.37
C VAL A 76 -16.83 -3.11 11.36
N THR A 77 -17.53 -2.00 11.57
CA THR A 77 -18.78 -1.96 12.34
C THR A 77 -19.94 -2.53 11.53
N SER A 78 -19.98 -2.23 10.23
CA SER A 78 -20.91 -2.80 9.25
C SER A 78 -20.33 -2.69 7.83
N GLY A 79 -21.00 -3.32 6.87
CA GLY A 79 -20.53 -3.42 5.48
C GLY A 79 -19.67 -4.67 5.24
N GLN A 80 -19.08 -4.77 4.07
CA GLN A 80 -18.33 -5.95 3.62
C GLN A 80 -16.99 -5.58 3.04
N ILE A 81 -15.96 -6.39 3.32
CA ILE A 81 -14.64 -6.29 2.71
C ILE A 81 -14.25 -7.62 2.09
N HIS A 82 -13.71 -7.54 0.88
CA HIS A 82 -13.15 -8.67 0.17
C HIS A 82 -11.68 -8.41 -0.17
N VAL A 83 -10.86 -9.45 -0.07
CA VAL A 83 -9.50 -9.49 -0.62
C VAL A 83 -9.50 -10.59 -1.69
N ALA A 84 -9.25 -10.20 -2.93
CA ALA A 84 -9.48 -11.04 -4.10
C ALA A 84 -10.92 -11.59 -4.13
N ASP A 85 -11.06 -12.91 -4.08
CA ASP A 85 -12.31 -13.65 -4.08
C ASP A 85 -12.87 -13.96 -2.68
N THR A 86 -12.15 -13.58 -1.63
CA THR A 86 -12.48 -13.96 -0.26
C THR A 86 -13.07 -12.79 0.52
N GLU A 87 -14.30 -12.94 1.01
CA GLU A 87 -14.87 -12.05 2.00
C GLU A 87 -14.13 -12.22 3.33
N ILE A 88 -13.58 -11.11 3.85
CA ILE A 88 -12.81 -11.12 5.10
C ILE A 88 -13.62 -10.64 6.31
N THR A 89 -14.78 -10.01 6.06
CA THR A 89 -15.69 -9.54 7.10
C THR A 89 -16.21 -10.73 7.90
N GLY A 90 -16.06 -10.67 9.23
CA GLY A 90 -16.52 -11.76 10.10
C GLY A 90 -15.65 -13.03 10.12
N LEU A 91 -14.51 -13.05 9.43
CA LEU A 91 -13.55 -14.15 9.58
C LEU A 91 -12.97 -14.16 11.01
N LYS A 92 -12.80 -15.37 11.56
CA LYS A 92 -12.11 -15.57 12.85
C LYS A 92 -10.62 -15.21 12.72
N ASP A 93 -10.02 -14.72 13.80
CA ASP A 93 -8.61 -14.27 13.85
C ASP A 93 -7.61 -15.24 13.23
N LYS A 94 -7.78 -16.54 13.45
CA LYS A 94 -6.90 -17.58 12.86
C LYS A 94 -6.94 -17.54 11.32
N LYS A 95 -8.12 -17.37 10.72
CA LYS A 95 -8.30 -17.29 9.26
C LYS A 95 -7.79 -15.96 8.71
N LEU A 96 -8.04 -14.84 9.41
CA LEU A 96 -7.50 -13.53 9.06
C LEU A 96 -5.97 -13.52 9.10
N THR A 97 -5.36 -14.10 10.13
CA THR A 97 -3.90 -14.23 10.25
C THR A 97 -3.32 -15.05 9.10
N GLN A 98 -3.97 -16.15 8.73
CA GLN A 98 -3.54 -16.96 7.59
C GLN A 98 -3.67 -16.18 6.27
N LEU A 99 -4.78 -15.49 6.05
CA LEU A 99 -5.00 -14.68 4.85
C LEU A 99 -3.97 -13.55 4.73
N ARG A 100 -3.71 -12.81 5.83
CA ARG A 100 -2.69 -11.75 5.86
C ARG A 100 -1.31 -12.30 5.49
N ARG A 101 -0.91 -13.40 6.11
CA ARG A 101 0.36 -14.06 5.85
C ARG A 101 0.52 -14.49 4.39
N ASP A 102 -0.57 -14.98 3.77
CA ASP A 102 -0.52 -15.63 2.47
C ASP A 102 -0.82 -14.68 1.30
N ARG A 103 -1.59 -13.61 1.52
CA ARG A 103 -2.12 -12.76 0.46
C ARG A 103 -1.82 -11.27 0.60
N ILE A 104 -1.31 -10.80 1.74
CA ILE A 104 -1.13 -9.38 2.01
C ILE A 104 0.31 -9.07 2.39
N GLY A 105 0.90 -8.08 1.73
CA GLY A 105 2.17 -7.48 2.12
C GLY A 105 1.95 -6.18 2.90
N PHE A 106 2.86 -5.85 3.81
CA PHE A 106 2.83 -4.60 4.56
C PHE A 106 4.15 -3.87 4.52
N ILE A 107 4.08 -2.55 4.30
CA ILE A 107 5.20 -1.62 4.39
C ILE A 107 4.78 -0.51 5.34
N PHE A 108 5.52 -0.33 6.43
CA PHE A 108 5.24 0.68 7.45
C PHE A 108 6.24 1.82 7.38
N GLN A 109 5.87 2.96 7.93
CA GLN A 109 6.74 4.12 8.11
C GLN A 109 7.96 3.77 8.98
N ALA A 110 7.77 3.08 10.09
CA ALA A 110 8.84 2.43 10.84
C ALA A 110 9.12 1.08 10.17
N PHE A 111 10.34 0.85 9.72
CA PHE A 111 10.73 -0.28 8.88
C PHE A 111 10.38 -1.66 9.46
N ASN A 112 10.22 -1.75 10.78
CA ASN A 112 9.85 -2.95 11.53
C ASN A 112 10.71 -4.17 11.17
N LEU A 113 12.02 -3.94 11.04
CA LEU A 113 12.99 -5.01 10.83
C LEU A 113 13.44 -5.58 12.18
N LEU A 114 13.64 -6.89 12.23
CA LEU A 114 14.23 -7.54 13.39
C LEU A 114 15.74 -7.27 13.41
N PRO A 115 16.27 -6.59 14.44
CA PRO A 115 17.67 -6.14 14.46
C PRO A 115 18.67 -7.29 14.59
N THR A 116 18.22 -8.44 15.08
CA THR A 116 19.03 -9.67 15.22
C THR A 116 19.20 -10.41 13.91
N LEU A 117 18.34 -10.19 12.92
CA LEU A 117 18.35 -10.83 11.61
C LEU A 117 19.08 -9.94 10.59
N ASN A 118 19.75 -10.56 9.62
CA ASN A 118 20.28 -9.84 8.46
C ASN A 118 19.16 -9.47 7.45
N ALA A 119 19.50 -8.76 6.36
CA ALA A 119 18.53 -8.32 5.38
C ALA A 119 17.80 -9.49 4.70
N LEU A 120 18.50 -10.54 4.31
CA LEU A 120 17.89 -11.73 3.69
C LEU A 120 16.92 -12.42 4.64
N GLU A 121 17.34 -12.64 5.88
CA GLU A 121 16.50 -13.27 6.91
C GLU A 121 15.25 -12.43 7.24
N ASN A 122 15.36 -11.08 7.26
CA ASN A 122 14.20 -10.20 7.37
C ASN A 122 13.25 -10.32 6.17
N ILE A 123 13.80 -10.43 4.94
CA ILE A 123 13.00 -10.58 3.72
C ILE A 123 12.25 -11.91 3.71
N THR A 124 12.92 -13.01 4.11
CA THR A 124 12.32 -14.35 4.08
C THR A 124 11.44 -14.67 5.28
N LEU A 125 11.50 -13.86 6.33
CA LEU A 125 10.81 -14.09 7.59
C LEU A 125 9.33 -14.49 7.49
N PRO A 126 8.48 -13.83 6.65
CA PRO A 126 7.08 -14.22 6.52
C PRO A 126 6.91 -15.64 5.99
N MET A 127 7.79 -16.08 5.12
CA MET A 127 7.78 -17.43 4.55
C MET A 127 8.29 -18.47 5.55
N ASP A 128 9.35 -18.13 6.30
CA ASP A 128 9.92 -18.97 7.34
C ASP A 128 8.88 -19.25 8.44
N ILE A 129 8.16 -18.20 8.90
CA ILE A 129 7.05 -18.35 9.85
C ILE A 129 5.90 -19.19 9.27
N ALA A 130 5.69 -19.13 7.95
CA ALA A 130 4.69 -19.93 7.25
C ALA A 130 5.13 -21.40 7.01
N GLY A 131 6.37 -21.76 7.34
CA GLY A 131 6.96 -23.07 7.01
C GLY A 131 7.12 -23.30 5.50
N ARG A 132 7.24 -22.23 4.70
CA ARG A 132 7.37 -22.27 3.25
C ARG A 132 8.77 -21.86 2.82
N LYS A 133 9.31 -22.54 1.82
CA LYS A 133 10.57 -22.12 1.20
C LYS A 133 10.33 -20.98 0.22
N PRO A 134 11.20 -19.95 0.19
CA PRO A 134 11.15 -18.92 -0.84
C PRO A 134 11.31 -19.53 -2.24
N ASP A 135 10.56 -18.98 -3.19
CA ASP A 135 10.86 -19.20 -4.61
C ASP A 135 12.15 -18.43 -4.95
N ALA A 136 13.25 -19.15 -5.22
CA ALA A 136 14.57 -18.54 -5.40
C ALA A 136 14.62 -17.58 -6.60
N ALA A 137 13.96 -17.92 -7.71
CA ALA A 137 13.93 -17.07 -8.90
C ALA A 137 13.20 -15.76 -8.61
N TRP A 138 12.04 -15.84 -7.96
CA TRP A 138 11.27 -14.67 -7.54
C TRP A 138 12.03 -13.82 -6.52
N LEU A 139 12.63 -14.45 -5.51
CA LEU A 139 13.39 -13.73 -4.49
C LEU A 139 14.55 -12.96 -5.10
N ASN A 140 15.28 -13.55 -6.04
CA ASN A 140 16.36 -12.89 -6.76
C ASN A 140 15.83 -11.69 -7.56
N GLN A 141 14.71 -11.86 -8.29
CA GLN A 141 14.07 -10.76 -9.03
C GLN A 141 13.68 -9.61 -8.11
N VAL A 142 13.05 -9.90 -6.95
CA VAL A 142 12.69 -8.89 -5.94
C VAL A 142 13.94 -8.17 -5.44
N VAL A 143 14.99 -8.90 -5.04
CA VAL A 143 16.25 -8.35 -4.53
C VAL A 143 16.94 -7.44 -5.55
N GLU A 144 16.93 -7.82 -6.83
CA GLU A 144 17.46 -7.00 -7.93
C GLU A 144 16.61 -5.74 -8.14
N THR A 145 15.27 -5.88 -8.19
CA THR A 145 14.35 -4.76 -8.37
C THR A 145 14.54 -3.69 -7.31
N VAL A 146 14.73 -4.07 -6.04
CA VAL A 146 14.95 -3.11 -4.93
C VAL A 146 16.43 -2.74 -4.72
N GLY A 147 17.37 -3.29 -5.50
CA GLY A 147 18.78 -2.93 -5.45
C GLY A 147 19.51 -3.35 -4.17
N LEU A 148 19.24 -4.55 -3.64
CA LEU A 148 19.80 -5.06 -2.38
C LEU A 148 20.85 -6.18 -2.56
N ALA A 149 21.23 -6.57 -3.78
CA ALA A 149 22.09 -7.72 -4.04
C ALA A 149 23.39 -7.73 -3.21
N GLY A 150 24.04 -6.56 -3.02
CA GLY A 150 25.27 -6.43 -2.24
C GLY A 150 25.06 -6.24 -0.73
N ARG A 151 23.82 -6.31 -0.22
CA ARG A 151 23.47 -5.94 1.17
C ARG A 151 22.77 -7.05 1.96
N LEU A 152 22.51 -8.20 1.38
CA LEU A 152 21.71 -9.27 1.98
C LEU A 152 22.23 -9.80 3.32
N LYS A 153 23.55 -9.75 3.53
CA LYS A 153 24.21 -10.22 4.78
C LYS A 153 24.30 -9.13 5.86
N HIS A 154 23.94 -7.87 5.56
CA HIS A 154 24.00 -6.77 6.52
C HIS A 154 22.82 -6.83 7.50
N ARG A 155 23.07 -6.47 8.77
CA ARG A 155 22.02 -6.27 9.75
C ARG A 155 21.42 -4.87 9.64
N PRO A 156 20.21 -4.61 10.15
CA PRO A 156 19.57 -3.28 10.10
C PRO A 156 20.47 -2.14 10.56
N THR A 157 21.25 -2.34 11.62
CA THR A 157 22.20 -1.33 12.15
C THR A 157 23.34 -0.97 11.19
N GLN A 158 23.56 -1.76 10.15
CA GLN A 158 24.59 -1.56 9.13
C GLN A 158 24.03 -0.99 7.83
N LEU A 159 22.72 -0.70 7.80
CA LEU A 159 21.99 -0.21 6.66
C LEU A 159 21.50 1.23 6.89
N SER A 160 21.55 2.06 5.85
CA SER A 160 20.91 3.38 5.88
C SER A 160 19.38 3.23 6.00
N GLY A 161 18.66 4.29 6.40
CA GLY A 161 17.20 4.28 6.47
C GLY A 161 16.55 3.86 5.16
N GLY A 162 17.00 4.40 4.03
CA GLY A 162 16.52 4.00 2.70
C GLY A 162 16.81 2.52 2.37
N GLN A 163 17.96 1.99 2.79
CA GLN A 163 18.26 0.56 2.61
C GLN A 163 17.39 -0.32 3.52
N GLN A 164 17.12 0.10 4.76
CA GLN A 164 16.19 -0.61 5.65
C GLN A 164 14.78 -0.64 5.07
N GLN A 165 14.31 0.48 4.51
CA GLN A 165 13.00 0.52 3.87
C GLN A 165 12.95 -0.38 2.63
N ARG A 166 14.01 -0.44 1.82
CA ARG A 166 14.11 -1.39 0.71
C ARG A 166 14.03 -2.85 1.18
N VAL A 167 14.61 -3.19 2.33
CA VAL A 167 14.44 -4.51 2.96
C VAL A 167 12.97 -4.74 3.34
N ALA A 168 12.28 -3.75 3.90
CA ALA A 168 10.86 -3.85 4.22
C ALA A 168 9.99 -4.02 2.97
N VAL A 169 10.29 -3.32 1.87
CA VAL A 169 9.63 -3.50 0.55
C VAL A 169 9.87 -4.90 0.01
N ALA A 170 11.13 -5.37 0.02
CA ALA A 170 11.46 -6.73 -0.42
C ALA A 170 10.74 -7.80 0.40
N ARG A 171 10.66 -7.62 1.72
CA ARG A 171 9.90 -8.50 2.63
C ARG A 171 8.42 -8.56 2.25
N ALA A 172 7.81 -7.42 1.94
CA ALA A 172 6.41 -7.37 1.53
C ALA A 172 6.17 -8.09 0.20
N LEU A 173 7.11 -8.01 -0.75
CA LEU A 173 7.04 -8.64 -2.07
C LEU A 173 7.35 -10.15 -2.05
N ALA A 174 8.20 -10.59 -1.12
CA ALA A 174 8.81 -11.92 -1.15
C ALA A 174 7.80 -13.08 -1.12
N ALA A 175 6.65 -12.89 -0.45
CA ALA A 175 5.60 -13.89 -0.35
C ALA A 175 4.66 -13.94 -1.58
N LYS A 176 4.87 -13.13 -2.62
CA LYS A 176 3.98 -12.96 -3.79
C LYS A 176 2.55 -12.60 -3.37
N PRO A 177 2.34 -11.52 -2.61
CA PRO A 177 1.01 -11.19 -2.11
C PRO A 177 0.08 -10.74 -3.25
N GLU A 178 -1.25 -10.84 -3.02
CA GLU A 178 -2.28 -10.31 -3.92
C GLU A 178 -2.29 -8.78 -3.92
N ILE A 179 -1.93 -8.17 -2.77
CA ILE A 179 -1.94 -6.74 -2.55
C ILE A 179 -0.93 -6.35 -1.47
N ILE A 180 -0.29 -5.20 -1.64
CA ILE A 180 0.60 -4.59 -0.66
C ILE A 180 -0.03 -3.30 -0.14
N PHE A 181 -0.06 -3.15 1.18
CA PHE A 181 -0.47 -1.93 1.86
C PHE A 181 0.75 -1.21 2.42
N GLY A 182 0.87 0.08 2.11
CA GLY A 182 1.93 0.97 2.60
C GLY A 182 1.34 2.10 3.44
N ASP A 183 1.71 2.18 4.71
CA ASP A 183 1.34 3.30 5.59
C ASP A 183 2.52 4.27 5.69
N GLU A 184 2.43 5.36 4.96
CA GLU A 184 3.47 6.40 4.84
C GLU A 184 4.89 5.82 4.62
N PRO A 185 5.10 4.99 3.59
CA PRO A 185 6.33 4.20 3.44
C PRO A 185 7.60 5.03 3.28
N THR A 186 7.48 6.34 3.07
CA THR A 186 8.60 7.27 2.90
C THR A 186 8.69 8.32 4.01
N GLY A 187 7.77 8.30 4.99
CA GLY A 187 7.65 9.35 6.00
C GLY A 187 8.87 9.54 6.91
N ASN A 188 9.73 8.52 7.06
CA ASN A 188 10.96 8.58 7.85
C ASN A 188 12.24 8.71 7.01
N LEU A 189 12.12 9.04 5.71
CA LEU A 189 13.23 9.10 4.79
C LEU A 189 13.49 10.55 4.32
N ASP A 190 14.74 10.85 3.99
CA ASP A 190 15.03 12.03 3.22
C ASP A 190 14.45 11.94 1.79
N SER A 191 14.33 13.10 1.13
CA SER A 191 13.67 13.19 -0.19
C SER A 191 14.30 12.27 -1.25
N ARG A 192 15.62 12.05 -1.22
CA ARG A 192 16.31 11.19 -2.18
C ARG A 192 16.00 9.72 -1.92
N ALA A 193 16.16 9.29 -0.67
CA ALA A 193 15.85 7.91 -0.28
C ALA A 193 14.35 7.60 -0.47
N GLY A 194 13.46 8.57 -0.19
CA GLY A 194 12.02 8.47 -0.45
C GLY A 194 11.72 8.25 -1.93
N ALA A 195 12.29 9.07 -2.82
CA ALA A 195 12.12 8.94 -4.27
C ALA A 195 12.62 7.57 -4.80
N GLU A 196 13.76 7.07 -4.28
CA GLU A 196 14.25 5.74 -4.63
C GLU A 196 13.25 4.64 -4.22
N VAL A 197 12.71 4.68 -3.00
CA VAL A 197 11.70 3.71 -2.53
C VAL A 197 10.43 3.77 -3.37
N LEU A 198 9.91 4.97 -3.67
CA LEU A 198 8.74 5.15 -4.53
C LEU A 198 8.96 4.61 -5.94
N SER A 199 10.15 4.83 -6.51
CA SER A 199 10.55 4.26 -7.80
C SER A 199 10.57 2.72 -7.76
N PHE A 200 10.99 2.10 -6.66
CA PHE A 200 10.92 0.64 -6.51
C PHE A 200 9.48 0.14 -6.40
N LEU A 201 8.60 0.84 -5.67
CA LEU A 201 7.19 0.51 -5.60
C LEU A 201 6.54 0.62 -6.98
N ARG A 202 6.82 1.70 -7.72
CA ARG A 202 6.31 1.87 -9.10
C ARG A 202 6.76 0.73 -10.02
N ARG A 203 8.06 0.42 -10.03
CA ARG A 203 8.58 -0.71 -10.82
C ARG A 203 7.97 -2.06 -10.41
N SER A 204 7.68 -2.25 -9.13
CA SER A 204 7.01 -3.49 -8.69
C SER A 204 5.61 -3.64 -9.30
N VAL A 205 4.92 -2.54 -9.56
CA VAL A 205 3.64 -2.58 -10.29
C VAL A 205 3.87 -2.81 -11.78
N ASP A 206 4.78 -2.06 -12.41
CA ASP A 206 4.99 -2.08 -13.85
C ASP A 206 5.62 -3.39 -14.35
N GLU A 207 6.61 -3.90 -13.60
CA GLU A 207 7.43 -5.05 -14.03
C GLU A 207 6.94 -6.38 -13.41
N LEU A 208 6.39 -6.34 -12.19
CA LEU A 208 5.96 -7.53 -11.46
C LEU A 208 4.43 -7.70 -11.41
N GLY A 209 3.67 -6.72 -11.93
CA GLY A 209 2.20 -6.74 -11.90
C GLY A 209 1.61 -6.64 -10.49
N GLN A 210 2.38 -6.10 -9.53
CA GLN A 210 1.96 -6.01 -8.14
C GLN A 210 0.84 -4.99 -7.96
N THR A 211 -0.08 -5.23 -7.03
CA THR A 211 -1.08 -4.26 -6.61
C THR A 211 -0.62 -3.56 -5.33
N ILE A 212 -0.64 -2.22 -5.32
CA ILE A 212 -0.19 -1.43 -4.16
C ILE A 212 -1.27 -0.43 -3.76
N VAL A 213 -1.54 -0.33 -2.46
CA VAL A 213 -2.31 0.75 -1.84
C VAL A 213 -1.41 1.47 -0.84
N MET A 214 -1.24 2.77 -1.02
CA MET A 214 -0.37 3.58 -0.17
C MET A 214 -1.17 4.71 0.47
N VAL A 215 -1.11 4.81 1.79
CA VAL A 215 -1.55 6.02 2.51
C VAL A 215 -0.38 6.99 2.53
N THR A 216 -0.62 8.23 2.13
CA THR A 216 0.38 9.30 2.19
C THR A 216 -0.29 10.66 2.30
N HIS A 217 0.43 11.63 2.86
CA HIS A 217 0.07 13.05 2.83
C HIS A 217 0.98 13.86 1.89
N ASP A 218 1.98 13.21 1.27
CA ASP A 218 2.93 13.83 0.36
C ASP A 218 2.42 13.79 -1.09
N PRO A 219 2.19 14.96 -1.74
CA PRO A 219 1.76 15.04 -3.14
C PRO A 219 2.76 14.40 -4.12
N VAL A 220 4.06 14.49 -3.82
CA VAL A 220 5.10 13.88 -4.65
C VAL A 220 4.99 12.35 -4.57
N ALA A 221 4.82 11.78 -3.37
CA ALA A 221 4.61 10.35 -3.22
C ALA A 221 3.34 9.87 -3.94
N ALA A 222 2.25 10.62 -3.84
CA ALA A 222 0.99 10.29 -4.51
C ALA A 222 1.08 10.33 -6.04
N SER A 223 1.96 11.16 -6.61
CA SER A 223 2.15 11.25 -8.06
C SER A 223 2.76 10.00 -8.71
N TYR A 224 3.32 9.08 -7.91
CA TYR A 224 3.77 7.76 -8.40
C TYR A 224 2.62 6.78 -8.61
N ALA A 225 1.42 7.09 -8.11
CA ALA A 225 0.25 6.22 -8.24
C ALA A 225 -0.45 6.39 -9.59
N ASP A 226 -1.17 5.33 -10.01
CA ASP A 226 -2.08 5.42 -11.18
C ASP A 226 -3.38 6.13 -10.81
N ARG A 227 -3.75 6.08 -9.52
CA ARG A 227 -5.00 6.63 -8.98
C ARG A 227 -4.80 7.17 -7.57
N VAL A 228 -5.35 8.35 -7.29
CA VAL A 228 -5.46 8.92 -5.95
C VAL A 228 -6.91 8.92 -5.52
N LEU A 229 -7.18 8.41 -4.32
CA LEU A 229 -8.47 8.51 -3.63
C LEU A 229 -8.36 9.57 -2.55
N TYR A 230 -9.29 10.51 -2.53
CA TYR A 230 -9.34 11.56 -1.52
C TYR A 230 -10.40 11.22 -0.47
N LEU A 231 -9.95 11.13 0.77
CA LEU A 231 -10.80 10.82 1.93
C LEU A 231 -10.99 12.07 2.79
N ALA A 232 -12.25 12.42 3.11
CA ALA A 232 -12.61 13.45 4.06
C ALA A 232 -13.80 12.96 4.89
N ASP A 233 -13.78 13.20 6.19
CA ASP A 233 -14.85 12.83 7.14
C ASP A 233 -15.34 11.38 7.00
N GLY A 234 -14.41 10.47 6.82
CA GLY A 234 -14.68 9.04 6.68
C GLY A 234 -15.28 8.62 5.34
N ARG A 235 -15.36 9.50 4.34
CA ARG A 235 -15.95 9.24 3.02
C ARG A 235 -14.93 9.46 1.90
N ILE A 236 -15.04 8.70 0.82
CA ILE A 236 -14.32 9.01 -0.42
C ILE A 236 -15.09 10.14 -1.09
N VAL A 237 -14.44 11.31 -1.21
CA VAL A 237 -15.07 12.53 -1.73
C VAL A 237 -14.64 12.86 -3.14
N ASP A 238 -13.52 12.28 -3.60
CA ASP A 238 -13.00 12.50 -4.95
C ASP A 238 -11.99 11.43 -5.34
N GLU A 239 -11.70 11.33 -6.65
CA GLU A 239 -10.62 10.51 -7.19
C GLU A 239 -9.93 11.20 -8.37
N MET A 240 -8.63 10.93 -8.52
CA MET A 240 -7.81 11.44 -9.61
C MET A 240 -7.04 10.30 -10.25
N HIS A 241 -7.05 10.23 -11.59
CA HIS A 241 -6.28 9.26 -12.36
C HIS A 241 -5.05 9.89 -12.98
N ASN A 242 -3.94 9.14 -13.02
CA ASN A 242 -2.64 9.58 -13.55
C ASN A 242 -2.22 10.95 -12.99
N PRO A 243 -2.13 11.09 -11.64
CA PRO A 243 -1.90 12.36 -10.98
C PRO A 243 -0.50 12.91 -11.29
N THR A 244 -0.38 14.25 -11.32
CA THR A 244 0.90 14.94 -11.14
C THR A 244 0.99 15.53 -9.74
N ALA A 245 2.20 15.78 -9.24
CA ALA A 245 2.39 16.34 -7.90
C ALA A 245 1.68 17.70 -7.76
N ASP A 246 1.71 18.55 -8.79
CA ASP A 246 1.04 19.85 -8.78
C ASP A 246 -0.48 19.73 -8.70
N GLN A 247 -1.08 18.81 -9.49
CA GLN A 247 -2.53 18.55 -9.45
C GLN A 247 -2.97 18.06 -8.07
N VAL A 248 -2.18 17.16 -7.47
CA VAL A 248 -2.46 16.64 -6.13
C VAL A 248 -2.36 17.75 -5.09
N LEU A 249 -1.31 18.59 -5.16
CA LEU A 249 -1.11 19.70 -4.25
C LEU A 249 -2.25 20.73 -4.34
N ASP A 250 -2.68 21.08 -5.54
CA ASP A 250 -3.78 22.04 -5.73
C ASP A 250 -5.09 21.47 -5.20
N ARG A 251 -5.33 20.17 -5.42
CA ARG A 251 -6.52 19.52 -4.87
C ARG A 251 -6.54 19.48 -3.34
N MET A 252 -5.38 19.25 -2.71
CA MET A 252 -5.27 19.30 -1.24
C MET A 252 -5.55 20.71 -0.70
N LYS A 253 -5.06 21.77 -1.33
CA LYS A 253 -5.37 23.16 -0.95
C LYS A 253 -6.88 23.45 -0.97
N ASP A 254 -7.59 22.91 -1.96
CA ASP A 254 -9.05 23.04 -2.06
C ASP A 254 -9.78 22.40 -0.87
N PHE A 255 -9.30 21.24 -0.40
CA PHE A 255 -9.88 20.58 0.80
C PHE A 255 -9.61 21.39 2.07
N ASP A 256 -8.40 21.90 2.25
CA ASP A 256 -8.04 22.72 3.41
C ASP A 256 -8.85 24.05 3.45
N ALA A 257 -9.11 24.63 2.29
CA ALA A 257 -9.93 25.85 2.18
C ALA A 257 -11.40 25.60 2.59
N ARG A 258 -11.96 24.45 2.19
CA ARG A 258 -13.36 24.07 2.55
C ARG A 258 -13.52 23.70 4.02
N GLY A 259 -12.52 23.04 4.62
CA GLY A 259 -12.52 22.67 6.03
C GLY A 259 -12.40 23.85 7.01
N ARG A 260 -11.97 25.03 6.53
CA ARG A 260 -11.88 26.27 7.34
C ARG A 260 -13.19 27.10 7.32
N THR A 261 -14.14 26.74 6.48
CA THR A 261 -15.42 27.44 6.32
C THR A 261 -16.60 26.69 6.93
N SER A 262 -16.36 25.56 7.58
CA SER A 262 -17.33 24.74 8.32
C SER A 262 -17.05 24.79 9.82
#